data_d9d40beb910e10dfa3cbc3d334d4e39f
#
_entry.id   d9d40beb910e10dfa3cbc3d334d4e39f
#
_cell.length_a   1.000
_cell.length_b   1.000
_cell.length_c   1.000
_cell.angle_alpha   90.00
_cell.angle_beta   90.00
_cell.angle_gamma   90.00
#
_symmetry.space_group_name_H-M   'P 1'
#
loop_
_entity.id
_entity.type
_entity.pdbx_description
1 polymer ?
#
loop_
_entity_poly.entity_id
_entity_poly.type
_entity_poly.pdbx_seq_one_letter_code
_entity_poly.pdbx_strand_id
1 'polypeptide(L)'
;MSKKKYNLNTIYISERLQENLKPISQSAFTAVTAPMGYGKTTAISWYLDKQSKNGNSCVIRISIYSDNLSVFWQSVQKAFAFAGLDFLDNYSYPSDAAGAGMLADELCYSLSSQTSYYIFIDDFHLLGEPHVADFFCMLANRLPENIHLIVSGRNAFLSGKEILRLGKKLYQIHTRDLCLNRRELSVYTHRCGASLNEDQLNTLLYSSEGWFSAVYLNLCTFFESGHFPDHTSNIYDMFSSAMIAPLSDAQQEFLTVMGLADENIS
;
A
#
# COMPACT_ATOMS: atom_id res chain seq x y z
N MET A 1 11.86 1.20 39.86
CA MET A 1 12.33 0.89 38.47
C MET A 1 11.47 1.67 37.51
N SER A 2 12.07 2.61 36.76
CA SER A 2 11.35 3.37 35.71
C SER A 2 10.89 2.38 34.61
N LYS A 3 9.56 2.29 34.35
CA LYS A 3 9.05 1.51 33.23
C LYS A 3 9.65 2.09 31.95
N LYS A 4 10.52 1.35 31.25
CA LYS A 4 10.99 1.72 29.91
C LYS A 4 9.77 2.00 29.05
N LYS A 5 9.66 3.21 28.54
CA LYS A 5 8.52 3.62 27.70
C LYS A 5 8.80 3.11 26.29
N TYR A 6 8.18 2.01 25.90
CA TYR A 6 8.25 1.48 24.56
C TYR A 6 7.38 2.32 23.62
N ASN A 7 7.85 2.53 22.36
CA ASN A 7 7.12 3.29 21.35
C ASN A 7 6.99 2.48 20.08
N LEU A 8 5.97 1.63 20.03
CA LEU A 8 5.66 0.79 18.87
C LEU A 8 4.99 1.56 17.72
N ASN A 9 4.46 2.77 17.98
CA ASN A 9 3.82 3.60 16.95
C ASN A 9 4.84 4.41 16.11
N THR A 10 6.11 4.02 16.15
CA THR A 10 7.16 4.70 15.40
C THR A 10 7.08 4.33 13.92
N ILE A 11 6.79 5.32 13.06
CA ILE A 11 6.93 5.14 11.61
C ILE A 11 8.42 5.08 11.28
N TYR A 12 8.83 4.00 10.63
CA TYR A 12 10.21 3.80 10.19
C TYR A 12 10.26 3.55 8.68
N ILE A 13 10.88 4.47 7.97
CA ILE A 13 11.20 4.33 6.55
C ILE A 13 12.71 4.31 6.42
N SER A 14 13.25 3.16 6.04
CA SER A 14 14.69 2.95 5.90
C SER A 14 15.26 3.75 4.72
N GLU A 15 16.59 4.00 4.74
CA GLU A 15 17.27 4.65 3.61
C GLU A 15 17.07 3.87 2.31
N ARG A 16 17.18 2.53 2.37
CA ARG A 16 16.91 1.66 1.20
C ARG A 16 15.50 1.84 0.67
N LEU A 17 14.49 1.86 1.54
CA LEU A 17 13.11 2.08 1.12
C LEU A 17 12.92 3.49 0.54
N GLN A 18 13.56 4.51 1.12
CA GLN A 18 13.53 5.87 0.55
C GLN A 18 14.11 5.92 -0.86
N GLU A 19 15.22 5.20 -1.12
CA GLU A 19 15.80 5.09 -2.47
C GLU A 19 14.85 4.34 -3.42
N ASN A 20 14.24 3.25 -2.96
CA ASN A 20 13.26 2.48 -3.75
C ASN A 20 11.99 3.28 -4.09
N LEU A 21 11.68 4.35 -3.36
CA LEU A 21 10.52 5.20 -3.64
C LEU A 21 10.84 6.33 -4.64
N LYS A 22 12.10 6.68 -4.86
CA LYS A 22 12.48 7.78 -5.76
C LYS A 22 11.99 7.62 -7.21
N PRO A 23 12.02 6.41 -7.82
CA PRO A 23 11.54 6.23 -9.19
C PRO A 23 10.07 6.55 -9.42
N ILE A 24 9.26 6.67 -8.36
CA ILE A 24 7.85 7.08 -8.46
C ILE A 24 7.71 8.41 -9.22
N SER A 25 8.57 9.40 -8.95
CA SER A 25 8.56 10.71 -9.63
C SER A 25 9.14 10.69 -11.05
N GLN A 26 9.56 9.53 -11.52
CA GLN A 26 10.12 9.35 -12.88
C GLN A 26 9.26 8.42 -13.73
N SER A 27 8.18 7.88 -13.15
CA SER A 27 7.33 6.88 -13.77
C SER A 27 5.92 7.43 -13.94
N ALA A 28 5.29 7.17 -15.09
CA ALA A 28 3.90 7.52 -15.30
C ALA A 28 2.95 6.62 -14.48
N PHE A 29 3.36 5.37 -14.25
CA PHE A 29 2.59 4.40 -13.47
C PHE A 29 3.48 3.68 -12.47
N THR A 30 3.08 3.67 -11.19
CA THR A 30 3.72 2.86 -10.15
C THR A 30 2.72 1.85 -9.60
N ALA A 31 3.02 0.56 -9.75
CA ALA A 31 2.26 -0.53 -9.17
C ALA A 31 2.92 -1.02 -7.87
N VAL A 32 2.20 -0.95 -6.75
CA VAL A 32 2.68 -1.39 -5.43
C VAL A 32 1.92 -2.63 -5.01
N THR A 33 2.60 -3.77 -5.02
CA THR A 33 1.97 -5.07 -4.77
C THR A 33 2.64 -5.80 -3.62
N ALA A 34 1.90 -5.96 -2.53
CA ALA A 34 2.30 -6.78 -1.38
C ALA A 34 1.08 -7.15 -0.54
N PRO A 35 1.08 -8.25 0.19
CA PRO A 35 0.02 -8.62 1.13
C PRO A 35 -0.25 -7.54 2.19
N MET A 36 -1.26 -7.76 3.02
CA MET A 36 -1.56 -6.89 4.15
C MET A 36 -0.39 -6.81 5.13
N GLY A 37 -0.20 -5.65 5.77
CA GLY A 37 0.78 -5.50 6.86
C GLY A 37 2.22 -5.26 6.43
N TYR A 38 2.52 -5.17 5.13
CA TYR A 38 3.86 -4.82 4.61
C TYR A 38 4.12 -3.31 4.55
N GLY A 39 3.21 -2.48 5.00
CA GLY A 39 3.41 -1.03 5.08
C GLY A 39 3.29 -0.27 3.76
N LYS A 40 2.62 -0.81 2.73
CA LYS A 40 2.39 -0.14 1.43
C LYS A 40 1.89 1.30 1.60
N THR A 41 0.73 1.45 2.22
CA THR A 41 0.08 2.74 2.46
C THR A 41 0.98 3.70 3.22
N THR A 42 1.67 3.20 4.27
CA THR A 42 2.59 4.00 5.08
C THR A 42 3.78 4.50 4.28
N ALA A 43 4.41 3.63 3.48
CA ALA A 43 5.56 3.97 2.65
C ALA A 43 5.20 5.01 1.58
N ILE A 44 4.10 4.79 0.86
CA ILE A 44 3.64 5.72 -0.18
C ILE A 44 3.18 7.04 0.43
N SER A 45 2.40 7.02 1.53
CA SER A 45 1.97 8.25 2.21
C SER A 45 3.16 9.08 2.69
N TRP A 46 4.17 8.45 3.29
CA TRP A 46 5.39 9.13 3.69
C TRP A 46 6.10 9.80 2.49
N TYR A 47 6.21 9.08 1.39
CA TYR A 47 6.81 9.62 0.16
C TYR A 47 6.04 10.83 -0.36
N LEU A 48 4.71 10.72 -0.45
CA LEU A 48 3.83 11.78 -0.94
C LEU A 48 3.83 13.01 -0.02
N ASP A 49 3.88 12.81 1.30
CA ASP A 49 4.01 13.90 2.27
C ASP A 49 5.34 14.67 2.12
N LYS A 50 6.39 13.97 1.69
CA LYS A 50 7.67 14.60 1.36
C LYS A 50 7.58 15.39 0.06
N GLN A 51 6.90 14.86 -0.97
CA GLN A 51 6.69 15.58 -2.23
C GLN A 51 5.83 16.84 -2.03
N SER A 52 4.76 16.76 -1.27
CA SER A 52 3.88 17.91 -1.02
C SER A 52 4.57 19.09 -0.34
N LYS A 53 5.62 18.82 0.44
CA LYS A 53 6.45 19.86 1.09
C LYS A 53 7.39 20.59 0.13
N ASN A 54 7.63 20.06 -1.06
CA ASN A 54 8.54 20.67 -2.05
C ASN A 54 7.91 21.85 -2.81
N GLY A 55 6.67 22.24 -2.49
CA GLY A 55 6.04 23.50 -2.92
C GLY A 55 5.51 23.53 -4.36
N ASN A 56 5.84 22.54 -5.21
CA ASN A 56 5.38 22.47 -6.61
C ASN A 56 4.75 21.12 -6.94
N SER A 57 4.01 20.54 -5.98
CA SER A 57 3.39 19.23 -6.14
C SER A 57 1.96 19.23 -5.58
N CYS A 58 1.06 18.60 -6.30
CA CYS A 58 -0.30 18.33 -5.88
C CYS A 58 -0.46 16.83 -5.64
N VAL A 59 -0.95 16.45 -4.46
CA VAL A 59 -1.16 15.05 -4.09
C VAL A 59 -2.65 14.79 -3.95
N ILE A 60 -3.16 13.85 -4.75
CA ILE A 60 -4.56 13.41 -4.78
C ILE A 60 -4.60 11.99 -4.24
N ARG A 61 -5.31 11.76 -3.13
CA ARG A 61 -5.41 10.44 -2.48
C ARG A 61 -6.83 9.91 -2.60
N ILE A 62 -6.94 8.69 -3.11
CA ILE A 62 -8.18 7.99 -3.35
C ILE A 62 -8.09 6.65 -2.63
N SER A 63 -9.00 6.41 -1.69
CA SER A 63 -9.14 5.12 -1.02
C SER A 63 -10.35 4.38 -1.58
N ILE A 64 -10.19 3.10 -1.87
CA ILE A 64 -11.29 2.25 -2.33
C ILE A 64 -11.91 1.55 -1.10
N TYR A 65 -13.22 1.66 -0.95
CA TYR A 65 -13.96 1.13 0.21
C TYR A 65 -14.89 -0.03 -0.14
N SER A 66 -15.13 -0.27 -1.43
CA SER A 66 -16.02 -1.33 -1.91
C SER A 66 -15.69 -1.70 -3.35
N ASP A 67 -16.27 -2.79 -3.82
CA ASP A 67 -16.24 -3.25 -5.22
C ASP A 67 -17.14 -2.43 -6.17
N ASN A 68 -17.90 -1.48 -5.66
CA ASN A 68 -18.85 -0.69 -6.45
C ASN A 68 -18.12 0.41 -7.24
N LEU A 69 -18.16 0.29 -8.57
CA LEU A 69 -17.51 1.22 -9.50
C LEU A 69 -18.03 2.66 -9.38
N SER A 70 -19.34 2.84 -9.11
CA SER A 70 -19.92 4.17 -8.95
C SER A 70 -19.42 4.85 -7.66
N VAL A 71 -19.29 4.09 -6.57
CA VAL A 71 -18.71 4.57 -5.31
C VAL A 71 -17.25 4.96 -5.50
N PHE A 72 -16.50 4.11 -6.20
CA PHE A 72 -15.10 4.40 -6.56
C PHE A 72 -15.01 5.71 -7.36
N TRP A 73 -15.84 5.87 -8.41
CA TRP A 73 -15.79 7.07 -9.24
C TRP A 73 -16.12 8.34 -8.47
N GLN A 74 -17.14 8.28 -7.61
CA GLN A 74 -17.44 9.40 -6.70
C GLN A 74 -16.28 9.73 -5.76
N SER A 75 -15.53 8.74 -5.30
CA SER A 75 -14.33 8.95 -4.49
C SER A 75 -13.23 9.63 -5.29
N VAL A 76 -13.07 9.29 -6.57
CA VAL A 76 -12.14 9.98 -7.50
C VAL A 76 -12.54 11.44 -7.66
N GLN A 77 -13.79 11.72 -8.03
CA GLN A 77 -14.31 13.09 -8.20
C GLN A 77 -14.10 13.95 -6.95
N LYS A 78 -14.47 13.42 -5.78
CA LYS A 78 -14.28 14.13 -4.50
C LYS A 78 -12.80 14.40 -4.20
N ALA A 79 -11.91 13.44 -4.45
CA ALA A 79 -10.49 13.61 -4.19
C ALA A 79 -9.89 14.71 -5.10
N PHE A 80 -10.31 14.77 -6.35
CA PHE A 80 -9.91 15.85 -7.26
C PHE A 80 -10.50 17.21 -6.84
N ALA A 81 -11.78 17.29 -6.50
CA ALA A 81 -12.40 18.50 -6.01
C ALA A 81 -11.73 19.05 -4.73
N PHE A 82 -11.34 18.18 -3.78
CA PHE A 82 -10.56 18.56 -2.61
C PHE A 82 -9.18 19.16 -2.96
N ALA A 83 -8.63 18.77 -4.09
CA ALA A 83 -7.39 19.34 -4.61
C ALA A 83 -7.61 20.64 -5.41
N GLY A 84 -8.85 21.13 -5.50
CA GLY A 84 -9.22 22.32 -6.28
C GLY A 84 -9.36 22.03 -7.78
N LEU A 85 -9.65 20.80 -8.17
CA LEU A 85 -9.71 20.31 -9.55
C LEU A 85 -11.13 19.79 -9.85
N ASP A 86 -12.08 20.68 -10.13
CA ASP A 86 -13.51 20.34 -10.24
C ASP A 86 -13.92 19.83 -11.65
N PHE A 87 -12.99 19.72 -12.58
CA PHE A 87 -13.29 19.36 -13.97
C PHE A 87 -13.88 17.94 -14.13
N LEU A 88 -13.64 17.03 -13.17
CA LEU A 88 -14.19 15.68 -13.20
C LEU A 88 -15.67 15.59 -12.79
N ASP A 89 -16.25 16.63 -12.20
CA ASP A 89 -17.64 16.61 -11.72
C ASP A 89 -18.66 16.34 -12.84
N ASN A 90 -18.34 16.72 -14.07
CA ASN A 90 -19.18 16.54 -15.24
C ASN A 90 -18.94 15.21 -15.97
N TYR A 91 -18.02 14.37 -15.51
CA TYR A 91 -17.67 13.10 -16.14
C TYR A 91 -18.21 11.92 -15.33
N SER A 92 -18.90 11.00 -16.00
CA SER A 92 -19.13 9.66 -15.43
C SER A 92 -17.93 8.74 -15.70
N TYR A 93 -17.85 7.64 -14.97
CA TYR A 93 -16.84 6.61 -15.29
C TYR A 93 -17.04 6.14 -16.73
N PRO A 94 -15.98 6.09 -17.57
CA PRO A 94 -16.12 5.77 -18.98
C PRO A 94 -16.59 4.33 -19.19
N SER A 95 -17.66 4.18 -19.96
CA SER A 95 -18.26 2.86 -20.29
C SER A 95 -17.58 2.18 -21.48
N ASP A 96 -16.82 2.91 -22.26
CA ASP A 96 -16.14 2.42 -23.46
C ASP A 96 -14.77 3.09 -23.69
N ALA A 97 -14.05 2.60 -24.70
CA ALA A 97 -12.71 3.09 -25.03
C ALA A 97 -12.71 4.55 -25.54
N ALA A 98 -13.80 5.01 -26.17
CA ALA A 98 -13.90 6.39 -26.65
C ALA A 98 -14.06 7.37 -25.48
N GLY A 99 -14.97 7.06 -24.56
CA GLY A 99 -15.15 7.83 -23.32
C GLY A 99 -13.91 7.84 -22.44
N ALA A 100 -13.21 6.69 -22.35
CA ALA A 100 -11.94 6.59 -21.65
C ALA A 100 -10.85 7.46 -22.31
N GLY A 101 -10.83 7.54 -23.65
CA GLY A 101 -9.94 8.41 -24.40
C GLY A 101 -10.20 9.89 -24.13
N MET A 102 -11.47 10.31 -24.19
CA MET A 102 -11.87 11.70 -23.91
C MET A 102 -11.52 12.12 -22.47
N LEU A 103 -11.78 11.26 -21.49
CA LEU A 103 -11.41 11.52 -20.12
C LEU A 103 -9.89 11.63 -19.91
N ALA A 104 -9.11 10.79 -20.59
CA ALA A 104 -7.66 10.88 -20.53
C ALA A 104 -7.13 12.19 -21.16
N ASP A 105 -7.72 12.64 -22.27
CA ASP A 105 -7.36 13.88 -22.92
C ASP A 105 -7.71 15.09 -22.04
N GLU A 106 -8.89 15.07 -21.36
CA GLU A 106 -9.27 16.08 -20.39
C GLU A 106 -8.33 16.14 -19.18
N LEU A 107 -7.99 14.98 -18.60
CA LEU A 107 -7.00 14.89 -17.52
C LEU A 107 -5.66 15.50 -17.94
N CYS A 108 -5.17 15.14 -19.13
CA CYS A 108 -3.92 15.68 -19.64
C CYS A 108 -3.98 17.20 -19.86
N TYR A 109 -5.12 17.72 -20.34
CA TYR A 109 -5.32 19.15 -20.57
C TYR A 109 -5.41 19.92 -19.26
N SER A 110 -6.27 19.48 -18.35
CA SER A 110 -6.53 20.16 -17.08
C SER A 110 -5.35 20.11 -16.10
N LEU A 111 -4.52 19.08 -16.19
CA LEU A 111 -3.31 18.91 -15.37
C LEU A 111 -2.02 19.34 -16.11
N SER A 112 -2.15 19.98 -17.29
CA SER A 112 -1.02 20.51 -18.03
C SER A 112 -0.45 21.77 -17.37
N SER A 113 0.45 21.61 -16.43
CA SER A 113 1.09 22.70 -15.70
C SER A 113 2.52 22.34 -15.35
N GLN A 114 3.26 23.27 -14.74
CA GLN A 114 4.58 22.96 -14.15
C GLN A 114 4.48 22.22 -12.80
N THR A 115 3.26 22.02 -12.30
CA THR A 115 3.01 21.29 -11.07
C THR A 115 3.13 19.78 -11.31
N SER A 116 3.81 19.07 -10.42
CA SER A 116 3.83 17.62 -10.43
C SER A 116 2.60 17.07 -9.69
N TYR A 117 1.81 16.24 -10.36
CA TYR A 117 0.62 15.62 -9.79
C TYR A 117 0.89 14.17 -9.42
N TYR A 118 0.60 13.82 -8.17
CA TYR A 118 0.68 12.45 -7.67
C TYR A 118 -0.72 11.97 -7.34
N ILE A 119 -1.24 11.02 -8.12
CA ILE A 119 -2.57 10.44 -7.94
C ILE A 119 -2.36 9.06 -7.31
N PHE A 120 -2.71 8.92 -6.03
CA PHE A 120 -2.55 7.68 -5.29
C PHE A 120 -3.89 7.00 -5.06
N ILE A 121 -4.03 5.79 -5.60
CA ILE A 121 -5.19 4.92 -5.43
C ILE A 121 -4.76 3.75 -4.53
N ASP A 122 -5.33 3.72 -3.32
CA ASP A 122 -5.02 2.69 -2.32
C ASP A 122 -6.11 1.61 -2.27
N ASP A 123 -5.69 0.42 -1.87
CA ASP A 123 -6.54 -0.77 -1.73
C ASP A 123 -7.29 -1.19 -3.01
N PHE A 124 -6.62 -1.09 -4.17
CA PHE A 124 -7.18 -1.43 -5.48
C PHE A 124 -7.75 -2.86 -5.55
N HIS A 125 -7.24 -3.78 -4.74
CA HIS A 125 -7.74 -5.16 -4.67
C HIS A 125 -9.20 -5.28 -4.22
N LEU A 126 -9.79 -4.22 -3.63
CA LEU A 126 -11.21 -4.21 -3.23
C LEU A 126 -12.14 -3.95 -4.42
N LEU A 127 -11.61 -3.41 -5.51
CA LEU A 127 -12.40 -3.06 -6.69
C LEU A 127 -12.45 -4.20 -7.67
N GLY A 128 -12.98 -5.28 -7.52
CA GLY A 128 -13.01 -6.49 -8.34
C GLY A 128 -13.19 -6.36 -9.88
N GLU A 129 -12.94 -5.19 -10.46
CA GLU A 129 -13.20 -4.81 -11.87
C GLU A 129 -11.92 -4.76 -12.71
N PRO A 130 -11.60 -5.82 -13.49
CA PRO A 130 -10.38 -5.86 -14.32
C PRO A 130 -10.25 -4.69 -15.30
N HIS A 131 -11.37 -4.21 -15.84
CA HIS A 131 -11.38 -3.09 -16.80
C HIS A 131 -10.81 -1.78 -16.25
N VAL A 132 -10.79 -1.59 -14.93
CA VAL A 132 -10.21 -0.41 -14.31
C VAL A 132 -8.68 -0.44 -14.40
N ALA A 133 -8.07 -1.61 -14.29
CA ALA A 133 -6.62 -1.76 -14.51
C ALA A 133 -6.25 -1.43 -15.97
N ASP A 134 -7.05 -1.91 -16.95
CA ASP A 134 -6.86 -1.58 -18.38
C ASP A 134 -6.97 -0.08 -18.63
N PHE A 135 -7.96 0.57 -18.00
CA PHE A 135 -8.13 2.03 -18.08
C PHE A 135 -6.92 2.77 -17.52
N PHE A 136 -6.40 2.38 -16.36
CA PHE A 136 -5.21 2.99 -15.79
C PHE A 136 -3.98 2.81 -16.68
N CYS A 137 -3.81 1.65 -17.29
CA CYS A 137 -2.73 1.40 -18.23
C CYS A 137 -2.85 2.26 -19.50
N MET A 138 -4.05 2.43 -20.02
CA MET A 138 -4.33 3.30 -21.15
C MET A 138 -4.03 4.77 -20.77
N LEU A 139 -4.50 5.21 -19.63
CA LEU A 139 -4.26 6.55 -19.09
C LEU A 139 -2.76 6.80 -18.92
N ALA A 140 -2.02 5.92 -18.25
CA ALA A 140 -0.58 6.06 -18.00
C ALA A 140 0.25 6.19 -19.30
N ASN A 141 -0.21 5.57 -20.38
CA ASN A 141 0.45 5.72 -21.68
C ASN A 141 0.28 7.10 -22.31
N ARG A 142 -0.75 7.86 -21.91
CA ARG A 142 -1.07 9.20 -22.41
C ARG A 142 -0.62 10.31 -21.47
N LEU A 143 -0.45 10.01 -20.17
CA LEU A 143 -0.07 11.02 -19.19
C LEU A 143 1.25 11.72 -19.53
N PRO A 144 1.29 13.05 -19.40
CA PRO A 144 2.52 13.83 -19.48
C PRO A 144 3.45 13.50 -18.30
N GLU A 145 4.73 13.89 -18.43
CA GLU A 145 5.80 13.52 -17.47
C GLU A 145 5.60 14.06 -16.06
N ASN A 146 4.76 15.08 -15.88
CA ASN A 146 4.47 15.69 -14.59
C ASN A 146 3.33 14.99 -13.83
N ILE A 147 2.70 13.94 -14.37
CA ILE A 147 1.61 13.21 -13.73
C ILE A 147 2.04 11.78 -13.43
N HIS A 148 1.92 11.40 -12.16
CA HIS A 148 2.35 10.11 -11.62
C HIS A 148 1.16 9.38 -11.00
N LEU A 149 0.71 8.30 -11.63
CA LEU A 149 -0.35 7.43 -11.10
C LEU A 149 0.28 6.33 -10.25
N ILE A 150 -0.14 6.21 -9.01
CA ILE A 150 0.34 5.21 -8.05
C ILE A 150 -0.86 4.37 -7.62
N VAL A 151 -0.78 3.06 -7.81
CA VAL A 151 -1.86 2.14 -7.45
C VAL A 151 -1.31 1.07 -6.53
N SER A 152 -1.93 0.89 -5.36
CA SER A 152 -1.56 -0.15 -4.42
C SER A 152 -2.62 -1.25 -4.31
N GLY A 153 -2.17 -2.50 -4.22
CA GLY A 153 -3.03 -3.67 -4.08
C GLY A 153 -2.38 -4.80 -3.28
N ARG A 154 -3.17 -5.80 -2.89
CA ARG A 154 -2.66 -6.99 -2.21
C ARG A 154 -2.05 -7.99 -3.19
N ASN A 155 -2.68 -8.16 -4.35
CA ASN A 155 -2.30 -9.09 -5.40
C ASN A 155 -1.83 -8.35 -6.65
N ALA A 156 -1.13 -9.05 -7.53
CA ALA A 156 -0.80 -8.53 -8.85
C ALA A 156 -2.10 -8.27 -9.64
N PHE A 157 -2.22 -7.06 -10.16
CA PHE A 157 -3.41 -6.60 -10.91
C PHE A 157 -3.09 -6.22 -12.34
N LEU A 158 -1.81 -6.21 -12.73
CA LEU A 158 -1.36 -5.99 -14.11
C LEU A 158 -1.08 -7.33 -14.79
N SER A 159 -1.65 -7.53 -15.96
CA SER A 159 -1.31 -8.67 -16.81
C SER A 159 0.08 -8.50 -17.44
N GLY A 160 0.70 -9.61 -17.88
CA GLY A 160 1.97 -9.55 -18.59
C GLY A 160 1.92 -8.69 -19.87
N LYS A 161 0.75 -8.62 -20.54
CA LYS A 161 0.52 -7.78 -21.71
C LYS A 161 0.59 -6.29 -21.37
N GLU A 162 -0.01 -5.91 -20.24
CA GLU A 162 -0.01 -4.51 -19.77
C GLU A 162 1.37 -4.06 -19.30
N ILE A 163 2.08 -4.93 -18.60
CA ILE A 163 3.47 -4.69 -18.19
C ILE A 163 4.34 -4.40 -19.41
N LEU A 164 4.22 -5.23 -20.46
CA LEU A 164 4.95 -5.03 -21.73
C LEU A 164 4.53 -3.72 -22.43
N ARG A 165 3.23 -3.39 -22.41
CA ARG A 165 2.70 -2.19 -23.05
C ARG A 165 3.16 -0.90 -22.37
N LEU A 166 3.24 -0.88 -21.04
CA LEU A 166 3.74 0.25 -20.25
C LEU A 166 5.26 0.41 -20.37
N GLY A 167 5.98 -0.69 -20.46
CA GLY A 167 7.44 -0.69 -20.60
C GLY A 167 8.14 0.21 -19.58
N LYS A 168 8.91 1.19 -20.06
CA LYS A 168 9.69 2.12 -19.20
C LYS A 168 8.83 3.08 -18.39
N LYS A 169 7.55 3.23 -18.69
CA LYS A 169 6.61 4.09 -17.94
C LYS A 169 6.14 3.44 -16.64
N LEU A 170 6.34 2.12 -16.50
CA LEU A 170 5.96 1.35 -15.33
C LEU A 170 7.11 1.20 -14.35
N TYR A 171 6.84 1.52 -13.10
CA TYR A 171 7.66 1.13 -11.95
C TYR A 171 6.88 0.16 -11.06
N GLN A 172 7.55 -0.87 -10.56
CA GLN A 172 6.91 -1.89 -9.71
C GLN A 172 7.63 -1.97 -8.36
N ILE A 173 6.85 -1.90 -7.28
CA ILE A 173 7.29 -2.14 -5.92
C ILE A 173 6.62 -3.42 -5.44
N HIS A 174 7.44 -4.39 -5.07
CA HIS A 174 6.99 -5.72 -4.64
C HIS A 174 7.21 -5.92 -3.13
N THR A 175 6.67 -7.00 -2.61
CA THR A 175 6.81 -7.41 -1.21
C THR A 175 8.26 -7.33 -0.71
N ARG A 176 9.22 -7.84 -1.47
CA ARG A 176 10.66 -7.84 -1.13
C ARG A 176 11.24 -6.43 -0.92
N ASP A 177 10.67 -5.43 -1.60
CA ASP A 177 11.15 -4.05 -1.51
C ASP A 177 10.68 -3.37 -0.23
N LEU A 178 9.61 -3.89 0.38
CA LEU A 178 8.97 -3.41 1.61
C LEU A 178 9.42 -4.19 2.86
N CYS A 179 9.91 -5.44 2.72
CA CYS A 179 10.42 -6.23 3.84
C CYS A 179 11.58 -5.53 4.53
N LEU A 180 11.63 -5.62 5.85
CA LEU A 180 12.79 -5.19 6.63
C LEU A 180 13.92 -6.22 6.53
N ASN A 181 15.10 -5.78 6.14
CA ASN A 181 16.30 -6.59 6.27
C ASN A 181 16.85 -6.56 7.72
N ARG A 182 17.86 -7.39 8.01
CA ARG A 182 18.46 -7.50 9.34
C ARG A 182 18.93 -6.16 9.93
N ARG A 183 19.60 -5.34 9.12
CA ARG A 183 20.10 -4.02 9.54
C ARG A 183 18.94 -3.07 9.87
N GLU A 184 17.95 -3.03 9.01
CA GLU A 184 16.75 -2.21 9.19
C GLU A 184 15.94 -2.64 10.40
N LEU A 185 15.83 -3.96 10.62
CA LEU A 185 15.18 -4.54 11.79
C LEU A 185 15.88 -4.11 13.08
N SER A 186 17.21 -4.16 13.14
CA SER A 186 18.01 -3.70 14.30
C SER A 186 17.75 -2.22 14.59
N VAL A 187 17.73 -1.37 13.57
CA VAL A 187 17.44 0.07 13.73
C VAL A 187 16.03 0.30 14.22
N TYR A 188 15.05 -0.41 13.64
CA TYR A 188 13.65 -0.27 14.00
C TYR A 188 13.40 -0.70 15.45
N THR A 189 13.89 -1.87 15.86
CA THR A 189 13.71 -2.39 17.21
C THR A 189 14.34 -1.45 18.26
N HIS A 190 15.53 -0.90 17.97
CA HIS A 190 16.17 0.09 18.84
C HIS A 190 15.31 1.37 18.96
N ARG A 191 14.71 1.87 17.88
CA ARG A 191 13.77 3.01 17.91
C ARG A 191 12.52 2.73 18.72
N CYS A 192 12.04 1.49 18.73
CA CYS A 192 10.92 1.05 19.56
C CYS A 192 11.29 0.91 21.05
N GLY A 193 12.57 1.02 21.40
CA GLY A 193 13.10 0.91 22.76
C GLY A 193 13.54 -0.51 23.14
N ALA A 194 13.59 -1.45 22.19
CA ALA A 194 14.12 -2.80 22.38
C ALA A 194 15.62 -2.82 22.08
N SER A 195 16.42 -3.25 23.05
CA SER A 195 17.86 -3.53 22.86
C SER A 195 18.00 -5.04 22.73
N LEU A 196 17.91 -5.56 21.51
CA LEU A 196 18.01 -6.99 21.22
C LEU A 196 19.46 -7.40 21.05
N ASN A 197 19.83 -8.56 21.57
CA ASN A 197 21.10 -9.21 21.26
C ASN A 197 21.04 -9.89 19.87
N GLU A 198 22.18 -10.43 19.39
CA GLU A 198 22.29 -11.05 18.07
C GLU A 198 21.33 -12.24 17.87
N ASP A 199 21.18 -13.09 18.89
CA ASP A 199 20.31 -14.27 18.83
C ASP A 199 18.83 -13.85 18.78
N GLN A 200 18.45 -12.87 19.59
CA GLN A 200 17.11 -12.29 19.59
C GLN A 200 16.76 -11.64 18.26
N LEU A 201 17.71 -10.92 17.66
CA LEU A 201 17.52 -10.28 16.37
C LEU A 201 17.37 -11.32 15.24
N ASN A 202 18.17 -12.38 15.28
CA ASN A 202 18.07 -13.50 14.34
C ASN A 202 16.73 -14.24 14.50
N THR A 203 16.30 -14.50 15.73
CA THR A 203 15.00 -15.11 16.03
C THR A 203 13.86 -14.26 15.47
N LEU A 204 13.89 -12.95 15.74
CA LEU A 204 12.87 -12.03 15.23
C LEU A 204 12.86 -11.97 13.69
N LEU A 205 14.04 -11.94 13.06
CA LEU A 205 14.13 -11.94 11.59
C LEU A 205 13.59 -13.24 10.99
N TYR A 206 13.95 -14.37 11.59
CA TYR A 206 13.49 -15.68 11.13
C TYR A 206 11.99 -15.86 11.27
N SER A 207 11.40 -15.46 12.41
CA SER A 207 9.97 -15.60 12.66
C SER A 207 9.10 -14.61 11.88
N SER A 208 9.63 -13.44 11.53
CA SER A 208 8.88 -12.39 10.82
C SER A 208 9.16 -12.35 9.32
N GLU A 209 10.27 -12.93 8.85
CA GLU A 209 10.77 -12.77 7.47
C GLU A 209 10.85 -11.30 7.01
N GLY A 210 10.99 -10.37 7.96
CA GLY A 210 10.98 -8.94 7.72
C GLY A 210 9.59 -8.33 7.43
N TRP A 211 8.54 -9.10 7.58
CA TRP A 211 7.17 -8.61 7.48
C TRP A 211 6.83 -7.68 8.65
N PHE A 212 6.51 -6.42 8.33
CA PHE A 212 6.38 -5.36 9.32
C PHE A 212 5.36 -5.68 10.42
N SER A 213 4.18 -6.20 10.05
CA SER A 213 3.16 -6.56 11.05
C SER A 213 3.60 -7.70 11.96
N ALA A 214 4.32 -8.70 11.44
CA ALA A 214 4.86 -9.76 12.25
C ALA A 214 5.97 -9.26 13.20
N VAL A 215 6.84 -8.37 12.72
CA VAL A 215 7.83 -7.69 13.58
C VAL A 215 7.16 -6.94 14.71
N TYR A 216 6.11 -6.17 14.39
CA TYR A 216 5.34 -5.41 15.37
C TYR A 216 4.73 -6.33 16.45
N LEU A 217 4.04 -7.40 16.05
CA LEU A 217 3.40 -8.34 16.97
C LEU A 217 4.43 -9.07 17.85
N ASN A 218 5.55 -9.53 17.27
CA ASN A 218 6.64 -10.12 18.03
C ASN A 218 7.20 -9.16 19.09
N LEU A 219 7.35 -7.87 18.74
CA LEU A 219 7.80 -6.86 19.69
C LEU A 219 6.76 -6.60 20.79
N CYS A 220 5.46 -6.59 20.48
CA CYS A 220 4.40 -6.52 21.51
C CYS A 220 4.59 -7.63 22.53
N THR A 221 4.68 -8.88 22.10
CA THR A 221 4.89 -10.05 22.98
C THR A 221 6.20 -9.94 23.76
N PHE A 222 7.28 -9.53 23.12
CA PHE A 222 8.57 -9.34 23.78
C PHE A 222 8.52 -8.28 24.89
N PHE A 223 7.79 -7.20 24.68
CA PHE A 223 7.64 -6.16 25.71
C PHE A 223 6.75 -6.56 26.88
N GLU A 224 5.82 -7.48 26.66
CA GLU A 224 4.93 -8.04 27.69
C GLU A 224 5.60 -9.14 28.51
N SER A 225 6.25 -10.09 27.84
CA SER A 225 6.76 -11.33 28.43
C SER A 225 8.28 -11.34 28.66
N GLY A 226 9.04 -10.46 28.01
CA GLY A 226 10.50 -10.42 28.06
C GLY A 226 11.21 -11.40 27.13
N HIS A 227 10.46 -12.23 26.38
CA HIS A 227 10.99 -13.19 25.41
C HIS A 227 10.12 -13.21 24.15
N PHE A 228 10.71 -13.62 23.03
CA PHE A 228 9.95 -13.88 21.81
C PHE A 228 9.18 -15.20 21.95
N PRO A 229 8.04 -15.34 21.23
CA PRO A 229 7.34 -16.61 21.17
C PRO A 229 8.29 -17.72 20.70
N ASP A 230 8.17 -18.92 21.27
CA ASP A 230 8.90 -20.08 20.79
C ASP A 230 8.57 -20.34 19.30
N HIS A 231 9.52 -20.93 18.56
CA HIS A 231 9.40 -21.19 17.11
C HIS A 231 8.18 -22.04 16.70
N THR A 232 7.49 -22.63 17.65
CA THR A 232 6.24 -23.39 17.46
C THR A 232 4.99 -22.51 17.49
N SER A 233 5.06 -21.28 18.01
CA SER A 233 3.95 -20.35 17.91
C SER A 233 3.98 -19.73 16.52
N ASN A 234 3.17 -20.30 15.67
CA ASN A 234 2.97 -19.87 14.29
C ASN A 234 2.55 -18.39 14.29
N ILE A 235 3.06 -17.61 13.35
CA ILE A 235 2.59 -16.25 13.05
C ILE A 235 1.04 -16.20 12.98
N TYR A 236 0.41 -17.28 12.55
CA TYR A 236 -1.04 -17.47 12.56
C TYR A 236 -1.64 -17.48 13.98
N ASP A 237 -0.97 -18.06 14.98
CA ASP A 237 -1.45 -18.04 16.37
C ASP A 237 -1.38 -16.63 16.95
N MET A 238 -0.35 -15.86 16.56
CA MET A 238 -0.24 -14.45 16.94
C MET A 238 -1.31 -13.59 16.25
N PHE A 239 -1.58 -13.83 14.98
CA PHE A 239 -2.69 -13.19 14.25
C PHE A 239 -4.04 -13.57 14.88
N SER A 240 -4.22 -14.84 15.17
CA SER A 240 -5.45 -15.35 15.81
C SER A 240 -5.67 -14.68 17.16
N SER A 241 -4.66 -14.60 18.00
CA SER A 241 -4.78 -13.97 19.32
C SER A 241 -4.95 -12.44 19.25
N ALA A 242 -4.29 -11.76 18.30
CA ALA A 242 -4.32 -10.30 18.21
C ALA A 242 -5.51 -9.77 17.39
N MET A 243 -5.99 -10.51 16.39
CA MET A 243 -7.01 -10.05 15.47
C MET A 243 -8.31 -10.85 15.50
N ILE A 244 -8.27 -12.15 15.83
CA ILE A 244 -9.44 -13.03 15.84
C ILE A 244 -10.02 -13.17 17.24
N ALA A 245 -9.19 -13.39 18.25
CA ALA A 245 -9.65 -13.57 19.61
C ALA A 245 -10.47 -12.38 20.21
N PRO A 246 -10.21 -11.11 19.83
CA PRO A 246 -11.04 -9.99 20.28
C PRO A 246 -12.42 -9.90 19.58
N LEU A 247 -12.66 -10.69 18.52
CA LEU A 247 -13.92 -10.70 17.80
C LEU A 247 -14.99 -11.49 18.59
N SER A 248 -16.25 -11.15 18.38
CA SER A 248 -17.36 -11.93 18.94
C SER A 248 -17.43 -13.33 18.32
N ASP A 249 -18.00 -14.30 19.03
CA ASP A 249 -18.14 -15.68 18.55
C ASP A 249 -18.80 -15.76 17.17
N ALA A 250 -19.83 -14.94 16.92
CA ALA A 250 -20.49 -14.86 15.61
C ALA A 250 -19.56 -14.35 14.48
N GLN A 251 -18.66 -13.43 14.78
CA GLN A 251 -17.66 -12.94 13.82
C GLN A 251 -16.57 -13.98 13.57
N GLN A 252 -16.12 -14.69 14.60
CA GLN A 252 -15.14 -15.78 14.46
C GLN A 252 -15.73 -16.95 13.65
N GLU A 253 -16.98 -17.34 13.92
CA GLU A 253 -17.70 -18.36 13.17
C GLU A 253 -17.85 -17.94 11.70
N PHE A 254 -18.24 -16.69 11.42
CA PHE A 254 -18.32 -16.15 10.06
C PHE A 254 -16.98 -16.26 9.31
N LEU A 255 -15.87 -15.87 9.95
CA LEU A 255 -14.53 -15.97 9.34
C LEU A 255 -14.13 -17.42 9.08
N THR A 256 -14.47 -18.35 9.97
CA THR A 256 -14.20 -19.77 9.81
C THR A 256 -14.97 -20.34 8.62
N VAL A 257 -16.25 -20.01 8.49
CA VAL A 257 -17.08 -20.45 7.36
C VAL A 257 -16.56 -19.88 6.04
N MET A 258 -16.17 -18.60 6.02
CA MET A 258 -15.61 -17.95 4.83
C MET A 258 -14.26 -18.56 4.42
N GLY A 259 -13.38 -18.88 5.39
CA GLY A 259 -12.11 -19.54 5.10
C GLY A 259 -12.29 -20.95 4.52
N LEU A 260 -13.26 -21.71 5.03
CA LEU A 260 -13.58 -23.03 4.49
C LEU A 260 -14.25 -22.98 3.11
N ALA A 261 -14.98 -21.90 2.80
CA ALA A 261 -15.62 -21.73 1.49
C ALA A 261 -14.59 -21.48 0.37
N ASP A 262 -13.50 -20.80 0.66
CA ASP A 262 -12.43 -20.51 -0.32
C ASP A 262 -11.65 -21.78 -0.72
N GLU A 263 -11.52 -22.76 0.17
CA GLU A 263 -10.87 -24.05 -0.12
C GLU A 263 -11.70 -24.97 -1.03
N ASN A 264 -13.01 -24.74 -1.15
CA ASN A 264 -13.92 -25.60 -1.91
C ASN A 264 -14.33 -25.03 -3.28
N ILE A 265 -13.78 -23.89 -3.70
CA ILE A 265 -14.11 -23.22 -4.98
C ILE A 265 -12.99 -23.34 -6.01
N SER A 266 -11.95 -24.10 -5.75
CA SER A 266 -10.83 -24.37 -6.67
C SER A 266 -10.99 -25.70 -7.43
#